data_72df48bf0c97c0c8a366b220e42b91aa
#
_entry.id   72df48bf0c97c0c8a366b220e42b91aa
#
_cell.length_a   1.000
_cell.length_b   1.000
_cell.length_c   1.000
_cell.angle_alpha   90.00
_cell.angle_beta   90.00
_cell.angle_gamma   90.00
#
_symmetry.space_group_name_H-M   'P 1'
#
loop_
_entity.id
_entity.type
_entity.pdbx_description
1 polymer ?
#
loop_
_entity_poly.entity_id
_entity_poly.type
_entity_poly.pdbx_seq_one_letter_code
_entity_poly.pdbx_strand_id
1 'polypeptide(L)'
;MELTGKQLNHLRGLAHHLKPVVSVGVAGATPAVSVELKHALTAHELVKVRLPSLSKPQKAELLERLCQETGAISVQLIGRVGVAYRPAPIPRIHLA
;
A
#
# COMPACT_ATOMS: atom_id res chain seq x y z
N MET A 1 -8.42 -10.77 4.62
CA MET A 1 -7.14 -11.38 5.02
C MET A 1 -6.58 -10.65 6.22
N GLU A 2 -6.17 -11.37 7.22
CA GLU A 2 -5.48 -10.81 8.37
C GLU A 2 -4.03 -11.27 8.36
N LEU A 3 -3.12 -10.35 8.66
CA LEU A 3 -1.70 -10.64 8.74
C LEU A 3 -1.26 -10.67 10.20
N THR A 4 -0.41 -11.64 10.54
CA THR A 4 0.23 -11.68 11.85
C THR A 4 1.28 -10.59 11.96
N GLY A 5 1.71 -10.27 13.20
CA GLY A 5 2.80 -9.32 13.40
C GLY A 5 4.09 -9.75 12.70
N LYS A 6 4.38 -11.05 12.68
CA LYS A 6 5.53 -11.61 12.00
C LYS A 6 5.45 -11.40 10.49
N GLN A 7 4.27 -11.62 9.90
CA GLN A 7 4.05 -11.41 8.47
C GLN A 7 4.15 -9.92 8.11
N LEU A 8 3.60 -9.03 8.92
CA LEU A 8 3.73 -7.59 8.73
C LEU A 8 5.20 -7.15 8.77
N ASN A 9 5.97 -7.65 9.72
CA ASN A 9 7.40 -7.34 9.81
C ASN A 9 8.17 -7.82 8.58
N HIS A 10 7.83 -9.00 8.07
CA HIS A 10 8.42 -9.53 6.84
C HIS A 10 8.14 -8.60 5.65
N LEU A 11 6.89 -8.19 5.50
CA LEU A 11 6.49 -7.27 4.42
C LEU A 11 7.15 -5.90 4.55
N ARG A 12 7.26 -5.37 5.78
CA ARG A 12 7.97 -4.11 6.03
C ARG A 12 9.44 -4.20 5.61
N GLY A 13 10.08 -5.32 5.91
CA GLY A 13 11.47 -5.57 5.51
C GLY A 13 11.63 -5.59 3.99
N LEU A 14 10.73 -6.27 3.28
CA LEU A 14 10.73 -6.29 1.81
C LEU A 14 10.49 -4.89 1.25
N ALA A 15 9.55 -4.15 1.82
CA ALA A 15 9.20 -2.81 1.35
C ALA A 15 10.34 -1.81 1.51
N HIS A 16 11.23 -2.02 2.49
CA HIS A 16 12.35 -1.12 2.75
C HIS A 16 13.22 -0.86 1.50
N HIS A 17 13.31 -1.83 0.62
CA HIS A 17 14.12 -1.73 -0.60
C HIS A 17 13.33 -1.23 -1.81
N LEU A 18 12.03 -1.03 -1.68
CA LEU A 18 11.19 -0.59 -2.79
C LEU A 18 11.16 0.94 -2.88
N LYS A 19 10.84 1.43 -4.08
CA LYS A 19 10.56 2.85 -4.34
C LYS A 19 9.07 3.04 -4.56
N PRO A 20 8.51 4.22 -4.23
CA PRO A 20 7.11 4.50 -4.55
C PRO A 20 6.86 4.40 -6.05
N VAL A 21 5.79 3.70 -6.42
CA VAL A 21 5.36 3.53 -7.83
C VAL A 21 4.01 4.16 -8.10
N VAL A 22 3.28 4.54 -7.05
CA VAL A 22 2.02 5.28 -7.14
C VAL A 22 2.17 6.57 -6.35
N SER A 23 1.72 7.67 -6.91
CA SER A 23 1.77 8.98 -6.25
C SER A 23 0.36 9.55 -6.18
N VAL A 24 -0.06 9.94 -4.98
CA VAL A 24 -1.40 10.50 -4.73
C VAL A 24 -1.28 12.01 -4.62
N GLY A 25 -2.03 12.73 -5.44
CA GLY A 25 -2.07 14.18 -5.41
C GLY A 25 -3.04 14.73 -4.37
N VAL A 26 -3.22 16.05 -4.37
CA VAL A 26 -4.08 16.74 -3.40
C VAL A 26 -5.56 16.37 -3.52
N ALA A 27 -5.97 15.84 -4.66
CA ALA A 27 -7.34 15.35 -4.85
C ALA A 27 -7.62 14.04 -4.10
N GLY A 28 -6.59 13.38 -3.57
CA GLY A 28 -6.73 12.19 -2.74
C GLY A 28 -7.09 10.93 -3.52
N ALA A 29 -7.98 10.12 -2.94
CA ALA A 29 -8.37 8.83 -3.49
C ALA A 29 -9.36 8.97 -4.66
N THR A 30 -8.87 9.45 -5.79
CA THR A 30 -9.67 9.54 -7.02
C THR A 30 -9.82 8.15 -7.66
N PRO A 31 -10.83 7.95 -8.54
CA PRO A 31 -10.95 6.69 -9.28
C PRO A 31 -9.69 6.34 -10.08
N ALA A 32 -9.03 7.34 -10.66
CA ALA A 32 -7.79 7.14 -11.42
C ALA A 32 -6.66 6.58 -10.53
N VAL A 33 -6.51 7.10 -9.32
CA VAL A 33 -5.51 6.62 -8.36
C VAL A 33 -5.82 5.18 -7.93
N SER A 34 -7.09 4.87 -7.66
CA SER A 34 -7.49 3.49 -7.29
C SER A 34 -7.18 2.50 -8.41
N VAL A 35 -7.43 2.86 -9.66
CA VAL A 35 -7.11 2.02 -10.82
C VAL A 35 -5.60 1.82 -10.95
N GLU A 36 -4.82 2.89 -10.81
CA GLU A 36 -3.37 2.83 -10.86
C GLU A 36 -2.81 1.92 -9.76
N LEU A 37 -3.33 2.05 -8.54
CA LEU A 37 -2.90 1.22 -7.42
C LEU A 37 -3.28 -0.26 -7.64
N LYS A 38 -4.47 -0.55 -8.17
CA LYS A 38 -4.86 -1.92 -8.51
C LYS A 38 -3.89 -2.55 -9.51
N HIS A 39 -3.51 -1.82 -10.55
CA HIS A 39 -2.54 -2.30 -11.54
C HIS A 39 -1.17 -2.57 -10.89
N ALA A 40 -0.70 -1.66 -10.05
CA ALA A 40 0.57 -1.83 -9.36
C ALA A 40 0.56 -3.06 -8.43
N LEU A 41 -0.54 -3.26 -7.69
CA LEU A 41 -0.70 -4.42 -6.80
C LEU A 41 -0.75 -5.73 -7.58
N THR A 42 -1.40 -5.75 -8.74
CA THR A 42 -1.42 -6.93 -9.61
C THR A 42 -0.01 -7.27 -10.11
N ALA A 43 0.78 -6.26 -10.44
CA ALA A 43 2.15 -6.45 -10.93
C ALA A 43 3.14 -6.82 -9.83
N HIS A 44 2.99 -6.27 -8.63
CA HIS A 44 4.05 -6.31 -7.61
C HIS A 44 3.62 -6.91 -6.25
N GLU A 45 2.35 -7.08 -5.98
CA GLU A 45 1.77 -7.50 -4.70
C GLU A 45 2.04 -6.52 -3.54
N LEU A 46 3.27 -6.05 -3.39
CA LEU A 46 3.71 -5.11 -2.36
C LEU A 46 4.13 -3.80 -3.03
N VAL A 47 3.49 -2.71 -2.64
CA VAL A 47 3.62 -1.42 -3.33
C VAL A 47 3.81 -0.30 -2.33
N LYS A 48 4.76 0.60 -2.61
CA LYS A 48 4.87 1.87 -1.90
C LYS A 48 4.08 2.96 -2.63
N VAL A 49 3.36 3.75 -1.85
CA VAL A 49 2.50 4.83 -2.34
C VAL A 49 2.96 6.14 -1.70
N ARG A 50 3.27 7.13 -2.52
CA ARG A 50 3.58 8.47 -2.01
C ARG A 50 2.28 9.23 -1.78
N LEU A 51 2.13 9.76 -0.58
CA LEU A 51 0.94 10.50 -0.16
C LEU A 51 1.19 12.02 -0.19
N PRO A 52 0.13 12.83 -0.33
CA PRO A 52 0.30 14.28 -0.26
C PRO A 52 0.66 14.75 1.14
N SER A 53 1.08 16.01 1.25
CA SER A 53 1.45 16.59 2.54
C SER A 53 0.18 16.88 3.36
N LEU A 54 -0.16 15.93 4.21
CA LEU A 54 -1.30 15.96 5.11
C LEU A 54 -0.84 15.68 6.54
N SER A 55 -1.72 15.90 7.52
CA SER A 55 -1.45 15.44 8.88
C SER A 55 -1.32 13.92 8.91
N LYS A 56 -0.66 13.39 9.95
CA LYS A 56 -0.51 11.94 10.08
C LYS A 56 -1.84 11.21 10.09
N PRO A 57 -2.87 11.64 10.87
CA PRO A 57 -4.17 11.01 10.82
C PRO A 57 -4.83 11.04 9.44
N GLN A 58 -4.71 12.16 8.72
CA GLN A 58 -5.26 12.28 7.37
C GLN A 58 -4.56 11.34 6.38
N LYS A 59 -3.24 11.22 6.48
CA LYS A 59 -2.49 10.27 5.63
C LYS A 59 -2.88 8.83 5.92
N ALA A 60 -3.03 8.48 7.19
CA ALA A 60 -3.45 7.14 7.60
C ALA A 60 -4.84 6.80 7.05
N GLU A 61 -5.77 7.73 7.17
CA GLU A 61 -7.13 7.58 6.66
C GLU A 61 -7.15 7.42 5.14
N LEU A 62 -6.37 8.25 4.42
CA LEU A 62 -6.26 8.18 2.97
C LEU A 62 -5.70 6.83 2.51
N LEU A 63 -4.62 6.36 3.15
CA LEU A 63 -4.03 5.07 2.85
C LEU A 63 -5.02 3.93 3.10
N GLU A 64 -5.72 3.96 4.23
CA GLU A 64 -6.72 2.95 4.57
C GLU A 64 -7.85 2.91 3.54
N ARG A 65 -8.33 4.07 3.12
CA ARG A 65 -9.36 4.17 2.09
C ARG A 65 -8.89 3.59 0.75
N LEU A 66 -7.68 3.90 0.33
CA LEU A 66 -7.10 3.34 -0.90
C LEU A 66 -6.97 1.82 -0.81
N CYS A 67 -6.57 1.32 0.35
CA CYS A 67 -6.46 -0.13 0.58
C CYS A 67 -7.83 -0.80 0.51
N GLN A 68 -8.86 -0.21 1.13
CA GLN A 68 -10.23 -0.74 1.08
C GLN A 68 -10.75 -0.78 -0.36
N GLU A 69 -10.55 0.28 -1.13
CA GLU A 69 -11.02 0.36 -2.51
C GLU A 69 -10.31 -0.63 -3.45
N THR A 70 -9.11 -1.05 -3.13
CA THR A 70 -8.30 -1.93 -3.98
C THR A 70 -8.22 -3.36 -3.47
N GLY A 71 -8.80 -3.66 -2.32
CA GLY A 71 -8.70 -4.98 -1.69
C GLY A 71 -7.36 -5.25 -1.06
N ALA A 72 -6.58 -4.20 -0.76
CA ALA A 72 -5.25 -4.32 -0.18
C ALA A 72 -5.29 -4.16 1.35
N ILE A 73 -4.19 -4.50 1.98
CA ILE A 73 -3.95 -4.31 3.41
C ILE A 73 -2.91 -3.20 3.58
N SER A 74 -3.18 -2.26 4.48
CA SER A 74 -2.22 -1.24 4.88
C SER A 74 -1.15 -1.87 5.77
N VAL A 75 0.09 -1.88 5.31
CA VAL A 75 1.20 -2.53 6.01
C VAL A 75 1.96 -1.55 6.89
N GLN A 76 2.19 -0.32 6.41
CA GLN A 76 3.01 0.65 7.10
C GLN A 76 2.74 2.06 6.56
N LEU A 77 2.94 3.05 7.42
CA LEU A 77 2.95 4.47 7.03
C LEU A 77 4.14 5.13 7.70
N ILE A 78 5.09 5.61 6.92
CA ILE A 78 6.25 6.36 7.41
C ILE A 78 6.34 7.66 6.62
N GLY A 79 6.26 8.79 7.32
CA GLY A 79 6.29 10.10 6.67
C GLY A 79 5.17 10.21 5.64
N ARG A 80 5.54 10.44 4.38
CA ARG A 80 4.59 10.56 3.26
C ARG A 80 4.54 9.30 2.39
N VAL A 81 5.01 8.17 2.90
CA VAL A 81 5.04 6.92 2.15
C VAL A 81 4.23 5.86 2.87
N GLY A 82 3.20 5.36 2.19
CA GLY A 82 2.42 4.22 2.64
C GLY A 82 2.86 2.95 1.94
N VAL A 83 2.62 1.81 2.59
CA VAL A 83 2.89 0.49 2.02
C VAL A 83 1.59 -0.29 2.00
N ALA A 84 1.22 -0.78 0.82
CA ALA A 84 0.03 -1.59 0.60
C ALA A 84 0.42 -2.98 0.09
N TYR A 85 -0.32 -4.00 0.53
CA TYR A 85 -0.09 -5.38 0.14
C TYR A 85 -1.40 -6.04 -0.28
N ARG A 86 -1.36 -6.73 -1.42
CA ARG A 86 -2.45 -7.60 -1.86
C ARG A 86 -1.84 -8.80 -2.58
N PRO A 87 -2.05 -10.04 -2.06
CA PRO A 87 -1.49 -11.22 -2.72
C PRO A 87 -2.12 -11.43 -4.10
N ALA A 88 -1.30 -11.88 -5.05
CA ALA A 88 -1.79 -12.33 -6.35
C ALA A 88 -2.55 -13.65 -6.19
N PRO A 89 -3.38 -14.06 -7.19
CA PRO A 89 -4.04 -15.38 -7.16
C PRO A 89 -3.03 -16.53 -6.98
N ILE A 90 -1.86 -16.40 -7.60
CA ILE A 90 -0.71 -17.27 -7.32
C ILE A 90 0.34 -16.38 -6.65
N PRO A 91 0.46 -16.40 -5.31
CA PRO A 91 1.34 -15.48 -4.61
C PRO A 91 2.82 -15.69 -4.96
N ARG A 92 3.52 -14.58 -5.19
CA ARG A 92 4.96 -14.57 -5.43
C ARG A 92 5.75 -14.25 -4.16
N ILE A 93 5.12 -13.53 -3.22
CA ILE A 93 5.70 -13.26 -1.92
C ILE A 93 5.24 -14.36 -0.97
N HIS A 94 6.20 -15.06 -0.38
CA HIS A 94 5.91 -16.12 0.56
C HIS A 94 5.83 -15.57 1.98
N LEU A 95 4.68 -15.76 2.62
CA LEU A 95 4.47 -15.39 4.02
C LEU A 95 4.52 -16.66 4.87
N ALA A 96 5.36 -16.61 5.88
CA ALA A 96 5.49 -17.70 6.84
C ALA A 96 4.29 -17.75 7.81
#